data_f09c13f3ccf75f7fef17f76bb23a5fac
#
_entry.id   f09c13f3ccf75f7fef17f76bb23a5fac
#
_cell.length_a   1.000
_cell.length_b   1.000
_cell.length_c   1.000
_cell.angle_alpha   90.00
_cell.angle_beta   90.00
_cell.angle_gamma   90.00
#
_symmetry.space_group_name_H-M   'P 1'
#
loop_
_entity.id
_entity.type
_entity.pdbx_description
1 polymer ?
#
loop_
_entity_poly.entity_id
_entity_poly.type
_entity_poly.pdbx_seq_one_letter_code
_entity_poly.pdbx_strand_id
1 'polypeptide(L)'
;MFHRARAAIAASLIVGLGLAGCGVRPADVDGTLATVEDSGVLRAGVSENPPWSSISGAEPTGSEVTLIERFAARHGAEVEWRAGTEEVLVDALHAGSLDVVVGGLTDATPWLDDAAVSDVYTEVVSPTGETEKHVMLTRAGENGLLMELETFLREEVDG
;
A
#
# COMPACT_ATOMS: atom_id res chain seq x y z
N MET A 1 43.26 11.32 59.72
CA MET A 1 43.27 12.28 58.59
C MET A 1 43.42 11.50 57.30
N PHE A 2 42.47 11.42 56.42
CA PHE A 2 42.33 10.70 55.14
C PHE A 2 41.09 9.77 55.07
N HIS A 3 39.92 10.39 55.12
CA HIS A 3 38.67 9.71 54.73
C HIS A 3 37.76 10.75 54.06
N ARG A 4 38.03 11.16 52.88
CA ARG A 4 37.10 11.98 52.06
C ARG A 4 37.59 12.01 50.61
N ALA A 5 37.30 11.01 49.81
CA ALA A 5 37.28 11.08 48.33
C ALA A 5 36.88 9.77 47.69
N ARG A 6 35.66 9.26 47.91
CA ARG A 6 35.11 8.11 47.18
C ARG A 6 33.59 8.18 47.06
N ALA A 7 33.02 9.29 46.63
CA ALA A 7 31.60 9.41 46.45
C ALA A 7 31.24 10.44 45.35
N ALA A 8 31.75 10.27 44.16
CA ALA A 8 31.35 11.16 43.03
C ALA A 8 31.51 10.56 41.64
N ILE A 9 31.38 9.24 41.44
CA ILE A 9 31.43 8.62 40.09
C ILE A 9 30.30 7.59 39.86
N ALA A 10 29.14 7.77 40.43
CA ALA A 10 28.02 6.84 40.23
C ALA A 10 26.72 7.50 39.75
N ALA A 11 26.76 8.70 39.17
CA ALA A 11 25.56 9.44 38.80
C ALA A 11 25.50 9.88 37.32
N SER A 12 26.23 9.26 36.41
CA SER A 12 26.25 9.68 34.98
C SER A 12 26.02 8.58 33.98
N LEU A 13 25.30 7.51 34.32
CA LEU A 13 25.05 6.42 33.36
C LEU A 13 23.55 6.04 33.20
N ILE A 14 22.61 6.96 33.44
CA ILE A 14 21.16 6.70 33.26
C ILE A 14 20.50 7.82 32.45
N VAL A 15 21.05 8.21 31.30
CA VAL A 15 20.36 9.10 30.34
C VAL A 15 20.65 8.65 28.90
N GLY A 16 20.43 7.42 28.59
CA GLY A 16 20.69 6.88 27.25
C GLY A 16 19.64 5.89 26.72
N LEU A 17 18.54 5.65 27.42
CA LEU A 17 17.50 4.71 26.99
C LEU A 17 16.16 5.44 26.75
N GLY A 18 16.10 6.29 25.79
CA GLY A 18 14.83 6.90 25.48
C GLY A 18 14.85 7.52 24.12
N LEU A 19 14.43 6.79 23.12
CA LEU A 19 13.75 7.22 21.89
C LEU A 19 14.04 6.26 20.73
N ALA A 20 13.96 4.95 20.97
CA ALA A 20 13.55 4.05 19.92
C ALA A 20 12.02 4.14 19.84
N GLY A 21 11.48 5.23 19.32
CA GLY A 21 10.14 5.31 18.82
C GLY A 21 10.07 4.42 17.60
N CYS A 22 9.92 3.10 17.81
CA CYS A 22 9.43 2.21 16.77
C CYS A 22 8.03 2.72 16.43
N GLY A 23 7.90 3.42 15.30
CA GLY A 23 6.61 3.60 14.68
C GLY A 23 6.01 2.20 14.52
N VAL A 24 4.99 1.90 15.31
CA VAL A 24 4.27 0.62 15.21
C VAL A 24 3.52 0.70 13.89
N ARG A 25 4.08 0.09 12.84
CA ARG A 25 3.32 -0.17 11.61
C ARG A 25 2.18 -1.11 11.97
N PRO A 26 0.95 -0.87 11.49
CA PRO A 26 -0.08 -1.89 11.54
C PRO A 26 0.47 -3.16 10.88
N ALA A 27 0.25 -4.30 11.54
CA ALA A 27 0.72 -5.56 10.99
C ALA A 27 -0.27 -6.08 9.95
N ASP A 28 0.27 -6.68 8.89
CA ASP A 28 -0.50 -7.52 7.98
C ASP A 28 -0.83 -8.85 8.67
N VAL A 29 -2.06 -9.32 8.54
CA VAL A 29 -2.50 -10.59 9.13
C VAL A 29 -1.73 -11.77 8.55
N ASP A 30 -1.49 -11.76 7.25
CA ASP A 30 -0.76 -12.81 6.53
C ASP A 30 0.66 -12.38 6.10
N GLY A 31 1.08 -11.16 6.47
CA GLY A 31 2.42 -10.66 6.20
C GLY A 31 2.68 -10.34 4.73
N THR A 32 1.67 -9.83 4.03
CA THR A 32 1.76 -9.59 2.58
C THR A 32 2.87 -8.61 2.22
N LEU A 33 3.01 -7.49 2.92
CA LEU A 33 4.09 -6.53 2.64
C LEU A 33 5.48 -7.15 2.80
N ALA A 34 5.71 -7.90 3.88
CA ALA A 34 6.98 -8.60 4.08
C ALA A 34 7.23 -9.66 2.98
N THR A 35 6.17 -10.36 2.55
CA THR A 35 6.26 -11.32 1.45
C THR A 35 6.64 -10.65 0.13
N VAL A 36 6.06 -9.48 -0.17
CA VAL A 36 6.42 -8.68 -1.34
C VAL A 36 7.89 -8.25 -1.30
N GLU A 37 8.35 -7.73 -0.15
CA GLU A 37 9.74 -7.30 0.05
C GLU A 37 10.74 -8.48 -0.03
N ASP A 38 10.38 -9.64 0.50
CA ASP A 38 11.25 -10.83 0.51
C ASP A 38 11.27 -11.56 -0.84
N SER A 39 10.13 -11.66 -1.52
CA SER A 39 10.04 -12.35 -2.82
C SER A 39 10.45 -11.48 -4.00
N GLY A 40 10.37 -10.15 -3.85
CA GLY A 40 10.56 -9.20 -4.95
C GLY A 40 9.40 -9.19 -5.95
N VAL A 41 8.19 -9.65 -5.57
CA VAL A 41 7.02 -9.72 -6.45
C VAL A 41 5.80 -9.14 -5.76
N LEU A 42 5.13 -8.18 -6.42
CA LEU A 42 3.79 -7.66 -6.08
C LEU A 42 2.78 -8.23 -7.09
N ARG A 43 1.81 -9.01 -6.63
CA ARG A 43 0.78 -9.60 -7.48
C ARG A 43 -0.39 -8.62 -7.62
N ALA A 44 -0.57 -8.05 -8.80
CA ALA A 44 -1.56 -7.01 -9.04
C ALA A 44 -2.63 -7.44 -10.05
N GLY A 45 -3.88 -7.21 -9.70
CA GLY A 45 -5.01 -7.35 -10.60
C GLY A 45 -5.32 -6.04 -11.33
N VAL A 46 -5.66 -6.13 -12.62
CA VAL A 46 -6.02 -4.97 -13.44
C VAL A 46 -7.26 -5.24 -14.28
N SER A 47 -8.26 -4.36 -14.20
CA SER A 47 -9.43 -4.36 -15.08
C SER A 47 -9.31 -3.28 -16.17
N GLU A 48 -10.04 -3.44 -17.28
CA GLU A 48 -10.05 -2.46 -18.37
C GLU A 48 -10.87 -1.22 -17.99
N ASN A 49 -10.24 -0.07 -17.87
CA ASN A 49 -10.90 1.22 -17.63
C ASN A 49 -9.99 2.39 -18.00
N PRO A 50 -9.81 2.69 -19.30
CA PRO A 50 -8.96 3.81 -19.71
C PRO A 50 -9.57 5.17 -19.29
N PRO A 51 -8.77 6.16 -18.87
CA PRO A 51 -7.30 6.19 -18.95
C PRO A 51 -6.56 5.58 -17.74
N TRP A 52 -7.28 5.08 -16.75
CA TRP A 52 -6.71 4.53 -15.51
C TRP A 52 -5.89 3.28 -15.78
N SER A 53 -6.48 2.36 -16.54
CA SER A 53 -5.87 1.08 -16.91
C SER A 53 -6.37 0.61 -18.26
N SER A 54 -5.49 0.01 -19.05
CA SER A 54 -5.81 -0.65 -20.30
C SER A 54 -5.06 -1.97 -20.42
N ILE A 55 -5.77 -3.03 -20.81
CA ILE A 55 -5.28 -4.39 -20.98
C ILE A 55 -5.30 -4.81 -22.46
N SER A 56 -5.39 -3.86 -23.38
CA SER A 56 -5.47 -4.12 -24.82
C SER A 56 -4.13 -4.54 -25.45
N GLY A 57 -3.01 -4.38 -24.74
CA GLY A 57 -1.65 -4.72 -25.18
C GLY A 57 -1.11 -6.04 -24.59
N ALA A 58 0.17 -6.29 -24.81
CA ALA A 58 0.87 -7.42 -24.20
C ALA A 58 1.07 -7.21 -22.68
N GLU A 59 1.29 -5.97 -22.29
CA GLU A 59 1.40 -5.54 -20.89
C GLU A 59 0.31 -4.49 -20.61
N PRO A 60 -0.22 -4.42 -19.38
CA PRO A 60 -1.14 -3.36 -19.00
C PRO A 60 -0.48 -1.99 -19.09
N THR A 61 -1.29 -0.97 -19.34
CA THR A 61 -0.86 0.44 -19.37
C THR A 61 -1.90 1.31 -18.69
N GLY A 62 -1.51 2.54 -18.31
CA GLY A 62 -2.41 3.51 -17.68
C GLY A 62 -1.80 4.20 -16.49
N SER A 63 -2.50 5.19 -15.95
CA SER A 63 -2.01 5.97 -14.80
C SER A 63 -1.89 5.12 -13.54
N GLU A 64 -2.88 4.29 -13.25
CA GLU A 64 -2.84 3.39 -12.07
C GLU A 64 -1.82 2.27 -12.23
N VAL A 65 -1.64 1.75 -13.44
CA VAL A 65 -0.59 0.76 -13.74
C VAL A 65 0.78 1.34 -13.40
N THR A 66 1.06 2.56 -13.87
CA THR A 66 2.32 3.26 -13.58
C THR A 66 2.52 3.50 -12.07
N LEU A 67 1.45 3.87 -11.33
CA LEU A 67 1.52 4.04 -9.89
C LEU A 67 1.90 2.74 -9.18
N ILE A 68 1.28 1.62 -9.54
CA ILE A 68 1.56 0.32 -8.92
C ILE A 68 2.97 -0.18 -9.26
N GLU A 69 3.45 0.02 -10.48
CA GLU A 69 4.85 -0.31 -10.84
C GLU A 69 5.86 0.49 -10.01
N ARG A 70 5.60 1.78 -9.79
CA ARG A 70 6.45 2.64 -8.94
C ARG A 70 6.36 2.25 -7.47
N PHE A 71 5.17 1.89 -6.99
CA PHE A 71 4.99 1.36 -5.64
C PHE A 71 5.79 0.08 -5.42
N ALA A 72 5.67 -0.91 -6.33
CA ALA A 72 6.44 -2.15 -6.28
C ALA A 72 7.95 -1.87 -6.28
N ALA A 73 8.43 -1.01 -7.18
CA ALA A 73 9.84 -0.64 -7.25
C ALA A 73 10.37 0.01 -5.96
N ARG A 74 9.55 0.79 -5.26
CA ARG A 74 9.88 1.37 -3.93
C ARG A 74 10.17 0.30 -2.88
N HIS A 75 9.51 -0.86 -2.99
CA HIS A 75 9.68 -2.03 -2.11
C HIS A 75 10.64 -3.08 -2.68
N GLY A 76 11.38 -2.75 -3.75
CA GLY A 76 12.33 -3.66 -4.38
C GLY A 76 11.68 -4.82 -5.11
N ALA A 77 10.42 -4.68 -5.52
CA ALA A 77 9.61 -5.68 -6.20
C ALA A 77 9.30 -5.29 -7.65
N GLU A 78 9.00 -6.30 -8.46
CA GLU A 78 8.39 -6.16 -9.78
C GLU A 78 6.91 -6.56 -9.71
N VAL A 79 6.10 -6.06 -10.64
CA VAL A 79 4.66 -6.38 -10.64
C VAL A 79 4.38 -7.59 -11.52
N GLU A 80 3.71 -8.58 -10.95
CA GLU A 80 3.09 -9.67 -11.72
C GLU A 80 1.62 -9.33 -11.96
N TRP A 81 1.30 -8.97 -13.22
CA TRP A 81 -0.04 -8.52 -13.60
C TRP A 81 -0.99 -9.68 -13.93
N ARG A 82 -2.22 -9.57 -13.44
CA ARG A 82 -3.34 -10.44 -13.81
C ARG A 82 -4.49 -9.58 -14.32
N ALA A 83 -4.81 -9.68 -15.61
CA ALA A 83 -5.95 -9.01 -16.21
C ALA A 83 -7.26 -9.81 -15.96
N GLY A 84 -8.36 -9.10 -15.74
CA GLY A 84 -9.66 -9.72 -15.52
C GLY A 84 -10.78 -8.72 -15.30
N THR A 85 -11.99 -9.24 -15.07
CA THR A 85 -13.10 -8.42 -14.57
C THR A 85 -12.92 -8.15 -13.09
N GLU A 86 -13.50 -7.05 -12.58
CA GLU A 86 -13.39 -6.68 -11.16
C GLU A 86 -13.79 -7.84 -10.24
N GLU A 87 -14.92 -8.51 -10.51
CA GLU A 87 -15.40 -9.65 -9.71
C GLU A 87 -14.34 -10.75 -9.61
N VAL A 88 -13.75 -11.17 -10.73
CA VAL A 88 -12.71 -12.23 -10.76
C VAL A 88 -11.45 -11.79 -10.02
N LEU A 89 -11.10 -10.50 -10.11
CA LEU A 89 -9.93 -9.96 -9.45
C LEU A 89 -10.14 -9.81 -7.93
N VAL A 90 -11.32 -9.40 -7.49
CA VAL A 90 -11.69 -9.32 -6.08
C VAL A 90 -11.76 -10.71 -5.44
N ASP A 91 -12.32 -11.71 -6.13
CA ASP A 91 -12.27 -13.10 -5.69
C ASP A 91 -10.82 -13.60 -5.50
N ALA A 92 -9.95 -13.24 -6.43
CA ALA A 92 -8.52 -13.59 -6.37
C ALA A 92 -7.80 -12.85 -5.22
N LEU A 93 -8.16 -11.60 -4.95
CA LEU A 93 -7.67 -10.80 -3.84
C LEU A 93 -8.11 -11.44 -2.50
N HIS A 94 -9.39 -11.76 -2.37
CA HIS A 94 -9.95 -12.44 -1.19
C HIS A 94 -9.27 -13.80 -0.93
N ALA A 95 -9.01 -14.57 -1.99
CA ALA A 95 -8.31 -15.85 -1.90
C ALA A 95 -6.80 -15.73 -1.61
N GLY A 96 -6.25 -14.50 -1.53
CA GLY A 96 -4.82 -14.25 -1.29
C GLY A 96 -3.91 -14.58 -2.47
N SER A 97 -4.46 -14.68 -3.69
CA SER A 97 -3.68 -14.86 -4.91
C SER A 97 -3.32 -13.55 -5.62
N LEU A 98 -3.87 -12.43 -5.15
CA LEU A 98 -3.48 -11.06 -5.48
C LEU A 98 -3.23 -10.25 -4.20
N ASP A 99 -2.47 -9.19 -4.30
CA ASP A 99 -2.11 -8.27 -3.22
C ASP A 99 -2.82 -6.92 -3.36
N VAL A 100 -3.02 -6.47 -4.61
CA VAL A 100 -3.68 -5.21 -4.96
C VAL A 100 -4.53 -5.38 -6.21
N VAL A 101 -5.62 -4.60 -6.33
CA VAL A 101 -6.46 -4.53 -7.54
C VAL A 101 -6.68 -3.07 -7.91
N VAL A 102 -6.51 -2.78 -9.20
CA VAL A 102 -6.70 -1.47 -9.82
C VAL A 102 -7.57 -1.56 -11.07
N GLY A 103 -8.16 -0.45 -11.50
CA GLY A 103 -9.02 -0.41 -12.68
C GLY A 103 -9.97 0.78 -12.67
N GLY A 104 -9.50 1.95 -12.17
CA GLY A 104 -10.35 3.13 -12.06
C GLY A 104 -11.52 2.97 -11.09
N LEU A 105 -11.30 2.18 -10.03
CA LEU A 105 -12.29 1.95 -8.99
C LEU A 105 -12.58 3.25 -8.24
N THR A 106 -13.80 3.40 -7.75
CA THR A 106 -14.23 4.57 -6.98
C THR A 106 -14.67 4.20 -5.56
N ASP A 107 -14.81 5.19 -4.69
CA ASP A 107 -15.32 5.00 -3.32
C ASP A 107 -16.77 4.48 -3.26
N ALA A 108 -17.49 4.50 -4.39
CA ALA A 108 -18.80 3.89 -4.56
C ALA A 108 -18.73 2.40 -4.99
N THR A 109 -17.54 1.78 -4.93
CA THR A 109 -17.36 0.37 -5.31
C THR A 109 -18.27 -0.57 -4.51
N PRO A 110 -18.80 -1.63 -5.11
CA PRO A 110 -19.62 -2.63 -4.40
C PRO A 110 -18.77 -3.58 -3.51
N TRP A 111 -17.44 -3.49 -3.54
CA TRP A 111 -16.52 -4.46 -2.93
C TRP A 111 -16.08 -4.13 -1.49
N LEU A 112 -16.78 -3.21 -0.81
CA LEU A 112 -16.44 -2.74 0.54
C LEU A 112 -16.43 -3.85 1.61
N ASP A 113 -17.21 -4.91 1.40
CA ASP A 113 -17.28 -6.03 2.34
C ASP A 113 -16.25 -7.14 2.01
N ASP A 114 -15.67 -7.12 0.79
CA ASP A 114 -14.81 -8.19 0.28
C ASP A 114 -13.32 -7.82 0.26
N ALA A 115 -13.01 -6.52 0.28
CA ALA A 115 -11.65 -6.00 0.18
C ALA A 115 -11.44 -4.80 1.11
N ALA A 116 -10.19 -4.51 1.44
CA ALA A 116 -9.81 -3.25 2.05
C ALA A 116 -9.67 -2.18 0.96
N VAL A 117 -10.35 -1.05 1.15
CA VAL A 117 -10.38 0.07 0.20
C VAL A 117 -9.42 1.13 0.69
N SER A 118 -8.54 1.64 -0.19
CA SER A 118 -7.63 2.72 0.15
C SER A 118 -8.36 4.04 0.40
N ASP A 119 -7.68 4.98 1.02
CA ASP A 119 -8.07 6.39 0.97
C ASP A 119 -8.24 6.85 -0.49
N VAL A 120 -9.08 7.85 -0.71
CA VAL A 120 -9.23 8.51 -2.01
C VAL A 120 -7.90 9.16 -2.38
N TYR A 121 -7.27 8.70 -3.45
CA TYR A 121 -5.98 9.25 -3.88
C TYR A 121 -6.11 10.34 -4.94
N THR A 122 -7.23 10.39 -5.69
CA THR A 122 -7.51 11.46 -6.66
C THR A 122 -9.02 11.62 -6.88
N GLU A 123 -9.42 12.84 -7.25
CA GLU A 123 -10.80 13.16 -7.62
C GLU A 123 -10.83 13.73 -9.03
N VAL A 124 -11.74 13.27 -9.85
CA VAL A 124 -11.94 13.78 -11.22
C VAL A 124 -13.42 14.06 -11.47
N VAL A 125 -13.70 15.03 -12.34
CA VAL A 125 -15.06 15.28 -12.80
C VAL A 125 -15.30 14.47 -14.06
N SER A 126 -16.26 13.56 -13.99
CA SER A 126 -16.66 12.73 -15.13
C SER A 126 -17.30 13.56 -16.24
N PRO A 127 -17.42 13.04 -17.47
CA PRO A 127 -18.11 13.71 -18.55
C PRO A 127 -19.58 14.04 -18.25
N THR A 128 -20.19 13.37 -17.30
CA THR A 128 -21.56 13.63 -16.81
C THR A 128 -21.64 14.73 -15.77
N GLY A 129 -20.48 15.24 -15.29
CA GLY A 129 -20.38 16.31 -14.28
C GLY A 129 -20.40 15.80 -12.84
N GLU A 130 -20.33 14.51 -12.63
CA GLU A 130 -20.21 13.90 -11.28
C GLU A 130 -18.75 13.84 -10.86
N THR A 131 -18.47 14.04 -9.58
CA THR A 131 -17.13 13.85 -9.04
C THR A 131 -16.92 12.38 -8.71
N GLU A 132 -15.96 11.76 -9.37
CA GLU A 132 -15.49 10.41 -9.11
C GLU A 132 -14.26 10.45 -8.20
N LYS A 133 -14.29 9.65 -7.14
CA LYS A 133 -13.26 9.56 -6.12
C LYS A 133 -12.57 8.23 -6.23
N HIS A 134 -11.35 8.25 -6.77
CA HIS A 134 -10.65 7.02 -7.10
C HIS A 134 -9.92 6.41 -5.92
N VAL A 135 -10.01 5.09 -5.84
CA VAL A 135 -9.44 4.23 -4.79
C VAL A 135 -8.78 2.99 -5.41
N MET A 136 -7.98 2.30 -4.62
CA MET A 136 -7.43 1.00 -4.96
C MET A 136 -7.86 -0.02 -3.91
N LEU A 137 -7.89 -1.31 -4.26
CA LEU A 137 -8.25 -2.36 -3.33
C LEU A 137 -7.03 -3.16 -2.94
N THR A 138 -6.95 -3.51 -1.65
CA THR A 138 -5.99 -4.49 -1.12
C THR A 138 -6.75 -5.60 -0.41
N ARG A 139 -6.06 -6.69 -0.10
CA ARG A 139 -6.67 -7.77 0.67
C ARG A 139 -7.05 -7.29 2.06
N ALA A 140 -8.25 -7.66 2.53
CA ALA A 140 -8.74 -7.31 3.86
C ALA A 140 -7.82 -7.90 4.95
N GLY A 141 -7.44 -7.06 5.92
CA GLY A 141 -6.54 -7.44 7.01
C GLY A 141 -5.05 -7.14 6.74
N GLU A 142 -4.66 -6.83 5.51
CA GLU A 142 -3.27 -6.47 5.16
C GLU A 142 -3.05 -4.95 5.36
N ASN A 143 -3.14 -4.52 6.61
CA ASN A 143 -3.12 -3.11 6.97
C ASN A 143 -1.76 -2.44 6.78
N GLY A 144 -0.68 -3.22 6.86
CA GLY A 144 0.67 -2.73 6.58
C GLY A 144 0.84 -2.37 5.12
N LEU A 145 0.44 -3.27 4.21
CA LEU A 145 0.45 -3.03 2.77
C LEU A 145 -0.44 -1.85 2.39
N LEU A 146 -1.68 -1.82 2.93
CA LEU A 146 -2.64 -0.74 2.67
C LEU A 146 -2.07 0.62 3.07
N MET A 147 -1.55 0.75 4.28
CA MET A 147 -1.00 2.01 4.78
C MET A 147 0.22 2.49 3.97
N GLU A 148 1.09 1.57 3.55
CA GLU A 148 2.23 1.92 2.69
C GLU A 148 1.77 2.38 1.31
N LEU A 149 0.75 1.71 0.73
CA LEU A 149 0.14 2.12 -0.53
C LEU A 149 -0.48 3.52 -0.43
N GLU A 150 -1.28 3.78 0.59
CA GLU A 150 -1.92 5.09 0.82
C GLU A 150 -0.89 6.20 1.03
N THR A 151 0.18 5.91 1.76
CA THR A 151 1.27 6.87 1.97
C THR A 151 1.97 7.18 0.65
N PHE A 152 2.27 6.15 -0.14
CA PHE A 152 2.85 6.31 -1.46
C PHE A 152 1.96 7.13 -2.40
N LEU A 153 0.66 6.78 -2.49
CA LEU A 153 -0.29 7.47 -3.37
C LEU A 153 -0.40 8.96 -3.03
N ARG A 154 -0.43 9.30 -1.75
CA ARG A 154 -0.46 10.70 -1.29
C ARG A 154 0.80 11.46 -1.69
N GLU A 155 1.98 10.85 -1.56
CA GLU A 155 3.24 11.46 -1.96
C GLU A 155 3.34 11.68 -3.47
N GLU A 156 2.79 10.77 -4.28
CA GLU A 156 2.85 10.82 -5.73
C GLU A 156 1.85 11.77 -6.38
N VAL A 157 0.70 11.98 -5.77
CA VAL A 157 -0.39 12.81 -6.33
C VAL A 157 -0.33 14.24 -5.81
N ASP A 158 0.15 14.46 -4.58
CA ASP A 158 0.28 15.80 -3.98
C ASP A 158 1.62 16.49 -4.31
N GLY A 159 2.60 15.78 -4.89
CA GLY A 159 3.95 16.25 -5.25
C GLY A 159 4.05 16.72 -6.66
#